data_d202696ba6b782d3cbf867612dea9c39
#
_entry.id   d202696ba6b782d3cbf867612dea9c39
#
_cell.length_a   1.000
_cell.length_b   1.000
_cell.length_c   1.000
_cell.angle_alpha   90.00
_cell.angle_beta   90.00
_cell.angle_gamma   90.00
#
_symmetry.space_group_name_H-M   'P 1'
#
loop_
_entity.id
_entity.type
_entity.pdbx_description
1 polymer ?
#
loop_
_entity_poly.entity_id
_entity_poly.type
_entity_poly.pdbx_seq_one_letter_code
_entity_poly.pdbx_strand_id
1 'polypeptide(L)'
;MKKRFVAVLLTALFSVLLLTGCGGDFFMTDTEFTRMINRELADSGNSIQLTYDSSLGAKAKTVFNVYIATNDVEAALKAAGLDDDHYYMIAADYPFESYAKSATYISSQVLYYLVNGQVGKRIGYALLTYKNGATRIVALVATY
;
A
#
# COMPACT_ATOMS: atom_id res chain seq x y z
N MET A 1 12.01 -4.38 -47.64
CA MET A 1 12.10 -3.22 -46.70
C MET A 1 10.95 -3.10 -45.75
N LYS A 2 9.70 -3.27 -46.15
CA LYS A 2 8.55 -3.17 -45.26
C LYS A 2 8.54 -4.23 -44.14
N LYS A 3 9.02 -5.46 -44.39
CA LYS A 3 9.09 -6.52 -43.39
C LYS A 3 10.13 -6.29 -42.28
N ARG A 4 11.19 -5.55 -42.58
CA ARG A 4 12.25 -5.21 -41.60
C ARG A 4 11.79 -4.07 -40.68
N PHE A 5 11.02 -3.13 -41.21
CA PHE A 5 10.45 -2.02 -40.43
C PHE A 5 9.40 -2.51 -39.42
N VAL A 6 8.58 -3.46 -39.82
CA VAL A 6 7.56 -4.06 -38.95
C VAL A 6 8.22 -4.87 -37.83
N ALA A 7 9.31 -5.60 -38.12
CA ALA A 7 10.03 -6.36 -37.11
C ALA A 7 10.71 -5.45 -36.06
N VAL A 8 11.29 -4.32 -36.49
CA VAL A 8 11.91 -3.35 -35.58
C VAL A 8 10.84 -2.65 -34.73
N LEU A 9 9.70 -2.33 -35.31
CA LEU A 9 8.58 -1.72 -34.58
C LEU A 9 7.99 -2.68 -33.54
N LEU A 10 7.83 -3.96 -33.89
CA LEU A 10 7.37 -5.00 -32.96
C LEU A 10 8.36 -5.23 -31.83
N THR A 11 9.65 -5.21 -32.11
CA THR A 11 10.69 -5.39 -31.08
C THR A 11 10.73 -4.19 -30.13
N ALA A 12 10.58 -2.98 -30.65
CA ALA A 12 10.49 -1.76 -29.84
C ALA A 12 9.21 -1.74 -28.97
N LEU A 13 8.08 -2.17 -29.51
CA LEU A 13 6.84 -2.32 -28.73
C LEU A 13 6.96 -3.38 -27.63
N PHE A 14 7.59 -4.50 -27.94
CA PHE A 14 7.82 -5.57 -26.96
C PHE A 14 8.80 -5.14 -25.87
N SER A 15 9.81 -4.34 -26.19
CA SER A 15 10.77 -3.80 -25.22
C SER A 15 10.09 -2.79 -24.29
N VAL A 16 9.17 -1.97 -24.80
CA VAL A 16 8.36 -1.03 -24.00
C VAL A 16 7.40 -1.79 -23.10
N LEU A 17 6.79 -2.87 -23.58
CA LEU A 17 5.91 -3.73 -22.79
C LEU A 17 6.67 -4.49 -21.69
N LEU A 18 7.90 -4.91 -21.95
CA LEU A 18 8.74 -5.54 -20.92
C LEU A 18 9.23 -4.54 -19.87
N LEU A 19 9.54 -3.31 -20.28
CA LEU A 19 9.89 -2.23 -19.35
C LEU A 19 8.70 -1.79 -18.50
N THR A 20 7.51 -1.71 -19.08
CA THR A 20 6.27 -1.44 -18.34
C THR A 20 5.85 -2.66 -17.49
N GLY A 21 6.18 -3.89 -17.89
CA GLY A 21 5.98 -5.10 -17.09
C GLY A 21 6.86 -5.14 -15.84
N CYS A 22 8.13 -4.74 -15.94
CA CYS A 22 9.03 -4.60 -14.79
C CYS A 22 8.73 -3.35 -13.95
N GLY A 23 8.15 -2.29 -14.57
CA GLY A 23 7.67 -1.08 -13.90
C GLY A 23 6.18 -1.13 -13.56
N GLY A 24 5.48 -2.25 -13.78
CA GLY A 24 4.05 -2.42 -13.50
C GLY A 24 3.68 -2.14 -12.05
N ASP A 25 4.58 -2.43 -11.12
CA ASP A 25 4.43 -2.09 -9.71
C ASP A 25 4.42 -0.58 -9.45
N PHE A 26 5.08 0.22 -10.31
CA PHE A 26 5.10 1.69 -10.19
C PHE A 26 3.79 2.36 -10.63
N PHE A 27 3.03 1.70 -11.49
CA PHE A 27 1.79 2.23 -12.07
C PHE A 27 0.54 1.49 -11.58
N MET A 28 0.68 0.70 -10.53
CA MET A 28 -0.45 0.00 -9.93
C MET A 28 -1.43 1.01 -9.37
N THR A 29 -2.70 0.86 -9.72
CA THR A 29 -3.76 1.70 -9.18
C THR A 29 -4.04 1.33 -7.72
N ASP A 30 -4.58 2.28 -6.96
CA ASP A 30 -4.95 2.07 -5.56
C ASP A 30 -5.97 0.94 -5.41
N THR A 31 -6.89 0.81 -6.36
CA THR A 31 -7.88 -0.28 -6.39
C THR A 31 -7.23 -1.64 -6.65
N GLU A 32 -6.26 -1.71 -7.55
CA GLU A 32 -5.52 -2.95 -7.84
C GLU A 32 -4.70 -3.39 -6.65
N PHE A 33 -4.04 -2.47 -5.98
CA PHE A 33 -3.26 -2.76 -4.79
C PHE A 33 -4.16 -3.25 -3.63
N THR A 34 -5.29 -2.59 -3.41
CA THR A 34 -6.28 -3.03 -2.41
C THR A 34 -6.82 -4.43 -2.74
N ARG A 35 -7.06 -4.72 -4.02
CA ARG A 35 -7.46 -6.07 -4.47
C ARG A 35 -6.37 -7.11 -4.19
N MET A 36 -5.11 -6.75 -4.35
CA MET A 36 -3.98 -7.62 -4.03
C MET A 36 -3.93 -7.94 -2.53
N ILE A 37 -4.11 -6.95 -1.67
CA ILE A 37 -4.20 -7.14 -0.21
C ILE A 37 -5.37 -8.06 0.14
N ASN A 38 -6.54 -7.84 -0.45
CA ASN A 38 -7.72 -8.67 -0.21
C ASN A 38 -7.52 -10.12 -0.67
N ARG A 39 -6.77 -10.34 -1.75
CA ARG A 39 -6.40 -11.68 -2.20
C ARG A 39 -5.52 -12.38 -1.18
N GLU A 40 -4.50 -11.71 -0.65
CA GLU A 40 -3.64 -12.26 0.41
C GLU A 40 -4.44 -12.62 1.66
N LEU A 41 -5.41 -11.79 2.04
CA LEU A 41 -6.31 -12.08 3.16
C LEU A 41 -7.17 -13.32 2.89
N ALA A 42 -7.74 -13.45 1.68
CA ALA A 42 -8.53 -14.60 1.28
C ALA A 42 -7.70 -15.89 1.22
N ASP A 43 -6.49 -15.83 0.68
CA ASP A 43 -5.55 -16.95 0.62
C ASP A 43 -5.12 -17.43 2.01
N SER A 44 -5.17 -16.54 2.99
CA SER A 44 -4.96 -16.85 4.41
C SER A 44 -6.21 -17.41 5.11
N GLY A 45 -7.28 -17.67 4.37
CA GLY A 45 -8.53 -18.23 4.91
C GLY A 45 -9.44 -17.21 5.60
N ASN A 46 -9.24 -15.91 5.33
CA ASN A 46 -10.01 -14.85 5.98
C ASN A 46 -11.02 -14.20 5.02
N SER A 47 -12.20 -13.86 5.52
CA SER A 47 -13.29 -13.24 4.76
C SER A 47 -13.28 -11.70 4.79
N ILE A 48 -12.27 -11.07 5.42
CA ILE A 48 -12.14 -9.62 5.43
C ILE A 48 -11.92 -9.11 4.01
N GLN A 49 -12.69 -8.08 3.64
CA GLN A 49 -12.48 -7.32 2.43
C GLN A 49 -12.37 -5.84 2.75
N LEU A 50 -11.21 -5.28 2.45
CA LEU A 50 -10.96 -3.87 2.62
C LEU A 50 -11.44 -3.10 1.40
N THR A 51 -12.04 -1.93 1.64
CA THR A 51 -12.39 -0.97 0.59
C THR A 51 -11.39 0.18 0.62
N TYR A 52 -10.87 0.55 -0.55
CA TYR A 52 -9.96 1.69 -0.65
C TYR A 52 -10.67 3.01 -0.31
N ASP A 53 -10.02 3.82 0.50
CA ASP A 53 -10.48 5.15 0.90
C ASP A 53 -9.35 6.16 0.70
N SER A 54 -9.49 7.01 -0.30
CA SER A 54 -8.47 8.02 -0.66
C SER A 54 -8.24 9.05 0.45
N SER A 55 -9.23 9.33 1.28
CA SER A 55 -9.08 10.24 2.41
C SER A 55 -8.12 9.69 3.47
N LEU A 56 -8.12 8.38 3.68
CA LEU A 56 -7.17 7.71 4.57
C LEU A 56 -5.75 7.73 3.99
N GLY A 57 -5.61 7.60 2.68
CA GLY A 57 -4.31 7.72 2.00
C GLY A 57 -3.68 9.09 2.22
N ALA A 58 -4.45 10.17 2.10
CA ALA A 58 -3.99 11.52 2.38
C ALA A 58 -3.58 11.70 3.87
N LYS A 59 -4.36 11.14 4.79
CA LYS A 59 -4.07 11.18 6.23
C LYS A 59 -2.90 10.30 6.63
N ALA A 60 -2.62 9.21 5.94
CA ALA A 60 -1.51 8.31 6.23
C ALA A 60 -0.16 9.05 6.26
N LYS A 61 0.03 9.98 5.35
CA LYS A 61 1.24 10.82 5.31
C LYS A 61 1.38 11.69 6.57
N THR A 62 0.30 12.34 6.99
CA THR A 62 0.28 13.19 8.20
C THR A 62 0.55 12.37 9.45
N VAL A 63 -0.15 11.26 9.61
CA VAL A 63 0.01 10.35 10.76
C VAL A 63 1.44 9.87 10.86
N PHE A 64 2.01 9.43 9.77
CA PHE A 64 3.36 8.89 9.79
C PHE A 64 4.42 9.93 10.08
N ASN A 65 4.29 11.15 9.55
CA ASN A 65 5.22 12.24 9.85
C ASN A 65 5.20 12.61 11.34
N VAL A 66 4.03 12.64 11.96
CA VAL A 66 3.91 12.88 13.41
C VAL A 66 4.47 11.71 14.20
N TYR A 67 4.17 10.48 13.78
CA TYR A 67 4.70 9.28 14.43
C TYR A 67 6.24 9.25 14.45
N ILE A 68 6.89 9.58 13.34
CA ILE A 68 8.37 9.64 13.29
C ILE A 68 8.90 10.69 14.28
N ALA A 69 8.23 11.82 14.40
CA ALA A 69 8.67 12.90 15.27
C ALA A 69 8.43 12.62 16.76
N THR A 70 7.37 11.86 17.10
CA THR A 70 6.90 11.67 18.48
C THR A 70 7.08 10.25 19.00
N ASN A 71 7.19 9.27 18.12
CA ASN A 71 7.13 7.84 18.41
C ASN A 71 5.86 7.43 19.17
N ASP A 72 4.76 8.14 18.92
CA ASP A 72 3.47 8.00 19.59
C ASP A 72 2.37 7.88 18.53
N VAL A 73 1.79 6.68 18.40
CA VAL A 73 0.75 6.37 17.42
C VAL A 73 -0.55 7.10 17.73
N GLU A 74 -0.94 7.16 18.99
CA GLU A 74 -2.17 7.86 19.42
C GLU A 74 -2.10 9.35 19.08
N ALA A 75 -1.00 10.00 19.44
CA ALA A 75 -0.76 11.41 19.10
C ALA A 75 -0.75 11.63 17.59
N ALA A 76 -0.17 10.71 16.83
CA ALA A 76 -0.12 10.78 15.37
C ALA A 76 -1.51 10.66 14.74
N LEU A 77 -2.32 9.72 15.18
CA LEU A 77 -3.71 9.57 14.73
C LEU A 77 -4.53 10.81 15.06
N LYS A 78 -4.45 11.28 16.28
CA LYS A 78 -5.14 12.47 16.75
C LYS A 78 -4.78 13.73 15.95
N ALA A 79 -3.52 13.88 15.56
CA ALA A 79 -3.07 14.99 14.71
C ALA A 79 -3.74 14.99 13.33
N ALA A 80 -4.17 13.85 12.84
CA ALA A 80 -4.93 13.71 11.60
C ALA A 80 -6.46 13.71 11.80
N GLY A 81 -6.94 13.97 13.02
CA GLY A 81 -8.35 13.94 13.36
C GLY A 81 -8.94 12.53 13.47
N LEU A 82 -8.11 11.55 13.77
CA LEU A 82 -8.49 10.14 13.92
C LEU A 82 -8.33 9.71 15.38
N ASP A 83 -9.04 8.65 15.76
CA ASP A 83 -8.93 8.05 17.07
C ASP A 83 -8.33 6.63 16.96
N ASP A 84 -7.77 6.12 18.02
CA ASP A 84 -7.13 4.81 18.08
C ASP A 84 -8.12 3.65 18.32
N ASP A 85 -9.36 3.94 18.68
CA ASP A 85 -10.41 2.92 18.80
C ASP A 85 -10.91 2.42 17.44
N HIS A 86 -10.94 3.31 16.44
CA HIS A 86 -11.51 3.04 15.12
C HIS A 86 -10.48 3.01 13.99
N TYR A 87 -9.25 3.39 14.27
CA TYR A 87 -8.17 3.44 13.26
C TYR A 87 -6.88 2.84 13.79
N TYR A 88 -6.15 2.21 12.91
CA TYR A 88 -4.78 1.79 13.22
C TYR A 88 -3.85 2.05 12.04
N MET A 89 -2.58 2.25 12.36
CA MET A 89 -1.53 2.50 11.38
C MET A 89 -0.70 1.23 11.16
N ILE A 90 -0.42 0.96 9.91
CA ILE A 90 0.55 -0.05 9.48
C ILE A 90 1.69 0.69 8.80
N ALA A 91 2.90 0.57 9.34
CA ALA A 91 4.09 1.16 8.75
C ALA A 91 5.13 0.08 8.56
N ALA A 92 5.56 -0.12 7.32
CA ALA A 92 6.65 -1.05 7.04
C ALA A 92 7.96 -0.49 7.60
N ASP A 93 8.72 -1.32 8.28
CA ASP A 93 10.03 -0.99 8.87
C ASP A 93 11.20 -1.23 7.90
N TYR A 94 10.90 -1.61 6.66
CA TYR A 94 11.86 -1.87 5.59
C TYR A 94 11.56 -0.99 4.37
N PRO A 95 12.56 -0.75 3.50
CA PRO A 95 12.34 0.00 2.27
C PRO A 95 11.35 -0.68 1.34
N PHE A 96 10.53 0.12 0.66
CA PHE A 96 9.60 -0.38 -0.34
C PHE A 96 10.37 -1.07 -1.49
N GLU A 97 10.01 -2.32 -1.77
CA GLU A 97 10.59 -3.10 -2.86
C GLU A 97 9.57 -3.36 -3.97
N SER A 98 8.36 -3.78 -3.60
CA SER A 98 7.27 -4.04 -4.55
C SER A 98 5.92 -3.96 -3.86
N TYR A 99 4.88 -3.74 -4.63
CA TYR A 99 3.50 -3.80 -4.11
C TYR A 99 3.12 -5.21 -3.66
N ALA A 100 3.59 -6.26 -4.33
CA ALA A 100 3.33 -7.63 -3.93
C ALA A 100 3.87 -7.93 -2.52
N LYS A 101 5.10 -7.54 -2.24
CA LYS A 101 5.70 -7.70 -0.91
C LYS A 101 4.98 -6.85 0.14
N SER A 102 4.62 -5.63 -0.21
CA SER A 102 3.85 -4.75 0.66
C SER A 102 2.44 -5.28 0.94
N ALA A 103 1.78 -5.87 -0.05
CA ALA A 103 0.46 -6.49 0.15
C ALA A 103 0.53 -7.66 1.14
N THR A 104 1.54 -8.51 1.03
CA THR A 104 1.78 -9.61 1.98
C THR A 104 2.01 -9.07 3.40
N TYR A 105 2.82 -8.03 3.54
CA TYR A 105 3.07 -7.41 4.83
C TYR A 105 1.81 -6.77 5.43
N ILE A 106 1.10 -5.95 4.65
CA ILE A 106 -0.12 -5.27 5.11
C ILE A 106 -1.19 -6.29 5.51
N SER A 107 -1.40 -7.33 4.69
CA SER A 107 -2.37 -8.37 5.02
C SER A 107 -2.04 -9.08 6.33
N SER A 108 -0.77 -9.39 6.58
CA SER A 108 -0.34 -9.99 7.84
C SER A 108 -0.61 -9.09 9.04
N GLN A 109 -0.43 -7.80 8.89
CA GLN A 109 -0.71 -6.82 9.95
C GLN A 109 -2.23 -6.65 10.17
N VAL A 110 -3.02 -6.65 9.11
CA VAL A 110 -4.50 -6.64 9.22
C VAL A 110 -4.99 -7.85 10.01
N LEU A 111 -4.42 -9.02 9.75
CA LEU A 111 -4.74 -10.25 10.50
C LEU A 111 -4.28 -10.17 11.98
N TYR A 112 -3.15 -9.54 12.23
CA TYR A 112 -2.69 -9.30 13.61
C TYR A 112 -3.68 -8.43 14.39
N TYR A 113 -4.15 -7.34 13.80
CA TYR A 113 -5.15 -6.48 14.42
C TYR A 113 -6.51 -7.17 14.57
N LEU A 114 -6.89 -8.03 13.62
CA LEU A 114 -8.10 -8.83 13.72
C LEU A 114 -8.10 -9.74 14.96
N VAL A 115 -6.99 -10.39 15.24
CA VAL A 115 -6.85 -11.25 16.44
C VAL A 115 -7.02 -10.44 17.72
N ASN A 116 -6.69 -9.14 17.69
CA ASN A 116 -6.88 -8.22 18.79
C ASN A 116 -8.26 -7.52 18.77
N GLY A 117 -9.20 -7.99 17.97
CA GLY A 117 -10.58 -7.51 17.92
C GLY A 117 -10.83 -6.31 17.02
N GLN A 118 -9.83 -5.88 16.25
CA GLN A 118 -9.96 -4.76 15.30
C GLN A 118 -10.14 -5.27 13.87
N VAL A 119 -11.37 -5.26 13.39
CA VAL A 119 -11.73 -5.73 12.05
C VAL A 119 -11.59 -4.60 11.04
N GLY A 120 -10.60 -4.67 10.16
CA GLY A 120 -10.42 -3.68 9.10
C GLY A 120 -11.59 -3.68 8.10
N LYS A 121 -12.04 -2.48 7.72
CA LYS A 121 -13.10 -2.23 6.74
C LYS A 121 -12.65 -1.40 5.57
N ARG A 122 -11.91 -0.33 5.81
CA ARG A 122 -11.41 0.60 4.79
C ARG A 122 -9.91 0.80 4.96
N ILE A 123 -9.23 1.02 3.87
CA ILE A 123 -7.78 1.23 3.86
C ILE A 123 -7.39 2.38 2.96
N GLY A 124 -6.46 3.20 3.41
CA GLY A 124 -5.72 4.14 2.59
C GLY A 124 -4.24 3.96 2.84
N TYR A 125 -3.42 4.27 1.87
CA TYR A 125 -1.97 4.11 2.00
C TYR A 125 -1.22 5.19 1.23
N ALA A 126 0.04 5.38 1.60
CA ALA A 126 0.96 6.30 0.94
C ALA A 126 2.37 5.70 0.91
N LEU A 127 3.10 6.03 -0.14
CA LEU A 127 4.54 5.82 -0.21
C LEU A 127 5.23 7.11 0.26
N LEU A 128 6.06 6.99 1.29
CA LEU A 128 6.75 8.13 1.89
C LEU A 128 8.25 7.98 1.72
N THR A 129 8.88 9.02 1.18
CA THR A 129 10.33 9.07 1.00
C THR A 129 10.97 9.87 2.12
N TYR A 130 11.93 9.26 2.78
CA TYR A 130 12.71 9.87 3.85
C TYR A 130 13.84 10.75 3.33
N LYS A 131 14.43 11.53 4.21
CA LYS A 131 15.60 12.36 3.90
C LYS A 131 16.81 11.56 3.40
N ASN A 132 16.92 10.29 3.78
CA ASN A 132 17.97 9.37 3.31
C ASN A 132 17.66 8.71 1.96
N GLY A 133 16.56 9.10 1.30
CA GLY A 133 16.14 8.53 0.01
C GLY A 133 15.37 7.21 0.09
N ALA A 134 15.23 6.61 1.27
CA ALA A 134 14.44 5.38 1.43
C ALA A 134 12.95 5.68 1.35
N THR A 135 12.20 4.89 0.58
CA THR A 135 10.75 4.96 0.49
C THR A 135 10.14 3.83 1.30
N ARG A 136 9.11 4.12 2.08
CA ARG A 136 8.35 3.13 2.84
C ARG A 136 6.86 3.26 2.57
N ILE A 137 6.14 2.15 2.66
CA ILE A 137 4.69 2.16 2.59
C ILE A 137 4.10 2.31 3.99
N VAL A 138 3.08 3.16 4.08
CA VAL A 138 2.29 3.36 5.30
C VAL A 138 0.83 3.25 4.93
N ALA A 139 0.08 2.50 5.72
CA ALA A 139 -1.36 2.36 5.56
C ALA A 139 -2.09 2.79 6.83
N LEU A 140 -3.27 3.37 6.64
CA LEU A 140 -4.25 3.56 7.69
C LEU A 140 -5.45 2.66 7.41
N VAL A 141 -5.91 1.98 8.42
CA VAL A 141 -7.08 1.11 8.35
C VAL A 141 -8.15 1.61 9.30
N ALA A 142 -9.37 1.76 8.77
CA ALA A 142 -10.55 2.07 9.56
C ALA A 142 -11.34 0.78 9.82
N THR A 143 -11.91 0.69 11.02
CA THR A 143 -12.66 -0.50 11.47
C THR A 143 -14.18 -0.36 11.26
N TYR A 144 -14.61 0.69 10.58
CA TYR A 144 -16.03 0.96 10.31
C TYR A 144 -16.30 1.49 8.91
#